data_7f9a0e04145532bf58f0636f82077405
#
_entry.id   7f9a0e04145532bf58f0636f82077405
#
_cell.length_a   1.000
_cell.length_b   1.000
_cell.length_c   1.000
_cell.angle_alpha   90.00
_cell.angle_beta   90.00
_cell.angle_gamma   90.00
#
_symmetry.space_group_name_H-M   'P 1'
#
loop_
_entity.id
_entity.type
_entity.pdbx_description
1 polymer ?
#
loop_
_entity_poly.entity_id
_entity_poly.type
_entity_poly.pdbx_seq_one_letter_code
_entity_poly.pdbx_strand_id
1 'polypeptide(L)'
;MRKAAWIFTLPLALGLAACGDSGNMTTEAASDGTQGTTTGTATDETTTTTGTEGTTETTSPTTTSPTTTTTSPTTTTTTDATTTEDTTTNGGELTCEAYCGTYMEACTDFAEYDNMQACLDQCGQWPAGTPADVDGDTLGCRLYHVTVASTVDADVHCPHASPNGSGVCVAADAPTCADYCTDYLANCTDDLNSYNDEADCLDQCGHWYPGTAADTVGDTVGCRLYHAGVALTDAETHCPHAGPGGAGVCVVQ
;
A
#
# COMPACT_ATOMS: atom_id res chain seq x y z
N MET A 1 5.79 34.37 39.92
CA MET A 1 6.72 34.04 38.85
C MET A 1 6.10 34.53 37.56
N ARG A 2 6.69 35.54 36.93
CA ARG A 2 6.11 36.28 35.81
C ARG A 2 6.56 35.60 34.51
N LYS A 3 5.59 35.19 33.67
CA LYS A 3 5.84 34.66 32.33
C LYS A 3 6.08 35.84 31.38
N ALA A 4 7.26 35.91 30.76
CA ALA A 4 7.58 36.87 29.73
C ALA A 4 7.09 36.31 28.37
N ALA A 5 6.21 37.08 27.72
CA ALA A 5 5.76 36.81 26.35
C ALA A 5 6.76 37.46 25.38
N TRP A 6 7.36 36.68 24.49
CA TRP A 6 8.16 37.21 23.38
C TRP A 6 7.27 37.31 22.14
N ILE A 7 7.09 38.55 21.71
CA ILE A 7 6.40 38.87 20.46
C ILE A 7 7.47 38.99 19.37
N PHE A 8 7.51 38.05 18.43
CA PHE A 8 8.32 38.16 17.22
C PHE A 8 7.50 38.85 16.13
N THR A 9 7.88 40.07 15.78
CA THR A 9 7.39 40.79 14.61
C THR A 9 8.22 40.39 13.38
N LEU A 10 7.59 39.75 12.40
CA LEU A 10 8.16 39.42 11.10
C LEU A 10 7.97 40.60 10.14
N PRO A 11 8.98 41.08 9.41
CA PRO A 11 8.80 42.09 8.37
C PRO A 11 8.29 41.45 7.08
N LEU A 12 7.19 41.99 6.56
CA LEU A 12 6.59 41.71 5.28
C LEU A 12 7.44 42.37 4.17
N ALA A 13 8.15 41.54 3.38
CA ALA A 13 8.82 42.02 2.18
C ALA A 13 7.90 41.83 0.96
N LEU A 14 7.34 42.94 0.45
CA LEU A 14 6.69 43.00 -0.86
C LEU A 14 7.77 42.97 -1.95
N GLY A 15 7.83 41.88 -2.72
CA GLY A 15 8.59 41.82 -3.97
C GLY A 15 7.65 41.92 -5.17
N LEU A 16 7.60 43.10 -5.80
CA LEU A 16 7.06 43.24 -7.16
C LEU A 16 8.11 42.76 -8.18
N ALA A 17 7.72 41.87 -9.08
CA ALA A 17 8.43 41.62 -10.34
C ALA A 17 7.38 41.37 -11.42
N ALA A 18 7.31 42.19 -12.22
CA ALA A 18 7.25 42.73 -13.55
C ALA A 18 6.93 41.68 -14.61
N CYS A 19 5.89 42.05 -15.39
CA CYS A 19 5.49 41.48 -16.67
C CYS A 19 6.65 41.40 -17.68
N GLY A 20 6.73 40.26 -18.36
CA GLY A 20 7.48 40.08 -19.60
C GLY A 20 6.58 39.44 -20.64
N ASP A 21 5.98 40.29 -21.46
CA ASP A 21 5.30 39.95 -22.71
C ASP A 21 6.36 39.77 -23.80
N SER A 22 6.27 38.71 -24.56
CA SER A 22 6.71 38.67 -25.99
C SER A 22 6.63 37.27 -26.57
N GLY A 23 5.88 37.12 -27.65
CA GLY A 23 6.27 36.21 -28.71
C GLY A 23 5.20 35.32 -29.33
N ASN A 24 4.34 35.96 -30.08
CA ASN A 24 3.53 35.40 -31.15
C ASN A 24 4.43 34.65 -32.15
N MET A 25 4.16 33.37 -32.42
CA MET A 25 4.51 32.69 -33.71
C MET A 25 3.38 31.75 -34.09
N THR A 26 2.57 32.25 -35.00
CA THR A 26 1.72 31.48 -35.90
C THR A 26 2.59 30.70 -36.89
N THR A 27 2.34 29.41 -36.99
CA THR A 27 2.62 28.66 -38.23
C THR A 27 1.49 27.69 -38.48
N GLU A 28 0.61 28.11 -39.38
CA GLU A 28 -0.31 27.22 -40.10
C GLU A 28 0.51 26.31 -41.04
N ALA A 29 0.22 25.02 -40.99
CA ALA A 29 0.52 24.15 -42.11
C ALA A 29 -0.62 23.14 -42.24
N ALA A 30 -1.50 23.45 -43.15
CA ALA A 30 -2.46 22.50 -43.71
C ALA A 30 -1.70 21.41 -44.46
N SER A 31 -2.06 20.16 -44.24
CA SER A 31 -1.82 19.08 -45.22
C SER A 31 -3.00 18.14 -45.22
N ASP A 32 -3.67 18.25 -46.29
CA ASP A 32 -4.68 17.49 -46.96
C ASP A 32 -4.27 16.01 -47.16
N GLY A 33 -5.25 15.12 -47.14
CA GLY A 33 -5.12 13.91 -47.95
C GLY A 33 -5.24 12.57 -47.22
N THR A 34 -6.35 11.97 -47.32
CA THR A 34 -6.67 10.75 -48.11
C THR A 34 -7.57 9.80 -47.28
N GLN A 35 -8.81 9.75 -47.72
CA GLN A 35 -9.77 8.70 -47.43
C GLN A 35 -9.23 7.34 -47.95
N GLY A 36 -9.14 6.37 -47.05
CA GLY A 36 -8.97 4.97 -47.40
C GLY A 36 -10.18 4.15 -46.91
N THR A 37 -11.16 4.01 -47.79
CA THR A 37 -12.28 3.07 -47.62
C THR A 37 -11.75 1.66 -47.91
N THR A 38 -11.70 0.78 -46.92
CA THR A 38 -11.57 -0.66 -47.17
C THR A 38 -12.79 -1.38 -46.60
N THR A 39 -13.65 -1.72 -47.55
CA THR A 39 -14.71 -2.71 -47.42
C THR A 39 -14.04 -4.09 -47.28
N GLY A 40 -14.14 -4.71 -46.11
CA GLY A 40 -13.71 -6.09 -45.87
C GLY A 40 -14.93 -6.96 -45.53
N THR A 41 -15.22 -7.83 -46.49
CA THR A 41 -16.29 -8.80 -46.59
C THR A 41 -16.25 -9.80 -45.44
N ALA A 42 -17.42 -10.03 -44.81
CA ALA A 42 -17.70 -11.12 -43.91
C ALA A 42 -17.55 -12.47 -44.61
N THR A 43 -16.84 -13.39 -44.01
CA THR A 43 -16.97 -14.82 -44.30
C THR A 43 -17.35 -15.54 -43.00
N ASP A 44 -18.55 -16.02 -43.03
CA ASP A 44 -19.20 -16.94 -42.12
C ASP A 44 -18.55 -18.34 -42.31
N GLU A 45 -17.95 -18.89 -41.26
CA GLU A 45 -17.62 -20.33 -41.24
C GLU A 45 -18.20 -20.96 -39.97
N THR A 46 -19.37 -21.50 -40.18
CA THR A 46 -20.05 -22.45 -39.28
C THR A 46 -19.26 -23.77 -39.26
N THR A 47 -18.63 -24.08 -38.18
CA THR A 47 -18.10 -25.44 -37.91
C THR A 47 -18.93 -26.11 -36.83
N THR A 48 -19.84 -26.95 -37.29
CA THR A 48 -20.59 -27.92 -36.52
C THR A 48 -19.66 -29.09 -36.17
N THR A 49 -19.35 -29.33 -34.91
CA THR A 49 -18.75 -30.59 -34.49
C THR A 49 -19.71 -31.34 -33.59
N THR A 50 -20.22 -32.39 -34.16
CA THR A 50 -21.14 -33.38 -33.58
C THR A 50 -20.37 -34.24 -32.55
N GLY A 51 -21.05 -34.53 -31.48
CA GLY A 51 -20.85 -35.29 -30.32
C GLY A 51 -19.95 -36.51 -30.24
N THR A 52 -19.66 -36.90 -29.05
CA THR A 52 -19.67 -38.33 -28.67
C THR A 52 -19.83 -38.34 -27.15
N GLU A 53 -20.93 -38.94 -26.73
CA GLU A 53 -21.18 -39.30 -25.33
C GLU A 53 -20.18 -40.39 -24.88
N GLY A 54 -19.38 -40.07 -23.88
CA GLY A 54 -18.52 -41.03 -23.19
C GLY A 54 -18.99 -41.18 -21.75
N THR A 55 -19.76 -42.20 -21.50
CA THR A 55 -20.13 -42.66 -20.16
C THR A 55 -18.90 -43.20 -19.45
N THR A 56 -18.44 -42.55 -18.38
CA THR A 56 -17.41 -43.09 -17.50
C THR A 56 -18.01 -43.29 -16.11
N GLU A 57 -18.06 -44.53 -15.71
CA GLU A 57 -18.50 -45.01 -14.39
C GLU A 57 -17.57 -44.46 -13.31
N THR A 58 -18.17 -43.80 -12.31
CA THR A 58 -17.47 -43.30 -11.11
C THR A 58 -17.42 -44.40 -10.08
N THR A 59 -16.31 -45.08 -9.95
CA THR A 59 -16.00 -45.91 -8.78
C THR A 59 -15.52 -45.04 -7.64
N SER A 60 -16.33 -44.96 -6.60
CA SER A 60 -16.03 -44.28 -5.34
C SER A 60 -14.95 -45.06 -4.55
N PRO A 61 -13.82 -44.43 -4.16
CA PRO A 61 -12.92 -45.08 -3.22
C PRO A 61 -13.42 -44.86 -1.78
N THR A 62 -13.59 -45.94 -1.08
CA THR A 62 -13.89 -46.01 0.36
C THR A 62 -12.68 -45.51 1.16
N THR A 63 -12.81 -44.34 1.78
CA THR A 63 -11.77 -43.80 2.66
C THR A 63 -11.91 -44.39 4.04
N THR A 64 -10.99 -45.27 4.41
CA THR A 64 -10.79 -45.72 5.79
C THR A 64 -10.12 -44.62 6.60
N SER A 65 -10.84 -44.13 7.60
CA SER A 65 -10.36 -43.10 8.55
C SER A 65 -9.33 -43.71 9.51
N PRO A 66 -8.11 -43.19 9.65
CA PRO A 66 -7.23 -43.58 10.72
C PRO A 66 -7.62 -42.92 12.04
N THR A 67 -7.84 -43.73 13.06
CA THR A 67 -8.06 -43.29 14.44
C THR A 67 -6.77 -42.73 15.00
N THR A 68 -6.67 -41.41 15.20
CA THR A 68 -5.53 -40.77 15.86
C THR A 68 -5.75 -40.83 17.36
N THR A 69 -4.96 -41.57 18.06
CA THR A 69 -4.89 -41.56 19.53
C THR A 69 -4.12 -40.35 19.97
N THR A 70 -4.83 -39.35 20.53
CA THR A 70 -4.23 -38.14 21.10
C THR A 70 -3.66 -38.46 22.48
N THR A 71 -2.35 -38.63 22.56
CA THR A 71 -1.62 -38.62 23.84
C THR A 71 -1.30 -37.15 24.17
N SER A 72 -1.94 -36.65 25.22
CA SER A 72 -1.69 -35.30 25.78
C SER A 72 -0.31 -35.25 26.44
N PRO A 73 0.62 -34.35 26.06
CA PRO A 73 1.83 -34.13 26.83
C PRO A 73 1.53 -33.28 28.03
N THR A 74 1.88 -33.76 29.20
CA THR A 74 1.87 -33.01 30.48
C THR A 74 2.92 -31.92 30.41
N THR A 75 2.49 -30.67 30.44
CA THR A 75 3.37 -29.50 30.50
C THR A 75 3.95 -29.38 31.92
N THR A 76 5.21 -29.70 32.06
CA THR A 76 5.96 -29.37 33.29
C THR A 76 6.45 -27.95 33.15
N THR A 77 5.85 -27.05 33.94
CA THR A 77 6.31 -25.64 34.09
C THR A 77 7.61 -25.66 34.89
N THR A 78 8.72 -25.43 34.22
CA THR A 78 9.98 -25.09 34.88
C THR A 78 10.18 -23.59 34.75
N THR A 79 9.93 -22.89 35.84
CA THR A 79 10.29 -21.50 36.01
C THR A 79 11.81 -21.45 36.29
N ASP A 80 12.59 -21.03 35.31
CA ASP A 80 13.97 -20.65 35.57
C ASP A 80 14.15 -19.22 35.07
N ALA A 81 14.14 -18.29 36.02
CA ALA A 81 14.48 -16.89 35.79
C ALA A 81 16.01 -16.78 35.81
N THR A 82 16.64 -16.86 34.66
CA THR A 82 18.03 -16.43 34.53
C THR A 82 18.05 -15.08 33.86
N THR A 83 18.16 -14.04 34.68
CA THR A 83 18.52 -12.70 34.26
C THR A 83 19.97 -12.74 33.80
N THR A 84 20.16 -12.79 32.49
CA THR A 84 21.47 -12.49 31.90
C THR A 84 21.32 -11.12 31.26
N GLU A 85 21.87 -10.12 31.95
CA GLU A 85 22.18 -8.82 31.34
C GLU A 85 23.26 -9.09 30.29
N ASP A 86 22.87 -9.14 29.03
CA ASP A 86 23.83 -9.17 27.93
C ASP A 86 23.89 -7.81 27.28
N THR A 87 25.10 -7.33 27.24
CA THR A 87 25.56 -6.03 26.82
C THR A 87 25.34 -5.83 25.33
N THR A 88 24.51 -4.83 25.01
CA THR A 88 24.57 -3.94 23.84
C THR A 88 25.37 -4.41 22.61
N THR A 89 24.68 -5.01 21.66
CA THR A 89 24.92 -4.80 20.24
C THR A 89 23.61 -4.32 19.63
N ASN A 90 23.62 -3.26 18.80
CA ASN A 90 22.49 -2.64 18.14
C ASN A 90 21.83 -3.57 17.12
N GLY A 91 21.27 -4.66 17.59
CA GLY A 91 20.45 -5.58 16.85
C GLY A 91 19.23 -5.85 17.72
N GLY A 92 18.25 -4.92 17.73
CA GLY A 92 16.94 -5.16 18.30
C GLY A 92 16.41 -6.48 17.74
N GLU A 93 15.71 -7.26 18.57
CA GLU A 93 15.03 -8.45 18.11
C GLU A 93 14.12 -8.10 16.93
N LEU A 94 14.21 -8.84 15.82
CA LEU A 94 13.43 -8.60 14.61
C LEU A 94 11.99 -9.08 14.84
N THR A 95 11.22 -8.29 15.59
CA THR A 95 9.82 -8.57 15.95
C THR A 95 8.94 -7.34 15.75
N CYS A 96 7.66 -7.56 15.52
CA CYS A 96 6.69 -6.48 15.43
C CYS A 96 6.57 -5.69 16.72
N GLU A 97 6.72 -6.34 17.89
CA GLU A 97 6.69 -5.66 19.19
C GLU A 97 7.86 -4.67 19.33
N ALA A 98 9.06 -5.05 18.89
CA ALA A 98 10.23 -4.18 18.92
C ALA A 98 10.05 -2.98 17.99
N TYR A 99 9.57 -3.22 16.76
CA TYR A 99 9.28 -2.14 15.82
C TYR A 99 8.19 -1.21 16.34
N CYS A 100 7.03 -1.74 16.69
CA CYS A 100 5.88 -0.93 17.13
C CYS A 100 6.17 -0.15 18.41
N GLY A 101 6.87 -0.78 19.38
CA GLY A 101 7.29 -0.09 20.60
C GLY A 101 8.16 1.12 20.30
N THR A 102 9.17 0.95 19.44
CA THR A 102 10.07 2.03 19.05
C THR A 102 9.36 3.09 18.20
N TYR A 103 8.50 2.68 17.26
CA TYR A 103 7.77 3.60 16.38
C TYR A 103 6.84 4.53 17.16
N MET A 104 6.05 3.99 18.07
CA MET A 104 5.11 4.75 18.90
C MET A 104 5.80 5.75 19.83
N GLU A 105 7.08 5.53 20.17
CA GLU A 105 7.87 6.44 21.01
C GLU A 105 8.62 7.49 20.17
N ALA A 106 9.21 7.09 19.06
CA ALA A 106 10.10 7.94 18.26
C ALA A 106 9.38 8.78 17.20
N CYS A 107 8.28 8.26 16.64
CA CYS A 107 7.59 8.85 15.48
C CYS A 107 6.24 9.49 15.86
N THR A 108 6.17 10.17 17.00
CA THR A 108 4.92 10.77 17.52
C THR A 108 4.34 11.85 16.62
N ASP A 109 5.17 12.57 15.86
CA ASP A 109 4.74 13.60 14.92
C ASP A 109 4.35 13.01 13.56
N PHE A 110 4.58 11.69 13.36
CA PHE A 110 4.27 10.89 12.18
C PHE A 110 3.35 9.72 12.56
N ALA A 111 2.31 9.99 13.36
CA ALA A 111 1.45 8.96 13.95
C ALA A 111 0.60 8.27 12.88
N GLU A 112 1.11 7.17 12.32
CA GLU A 112 0.43 6.34 11.31
C GLU A 112 -0.50 5.27 11.94
N TYR A 113 -0.40 5.06 13.25
CA TYR A 113 -1.16 4.03 13.96
C TYR A 113 -1.96 4.63 15.11
N ASP A 114 -3.24 4.30 15.17
CA ASP A 114 -4.12 4.73 16.28
C ASP A 114 -3.70 4.14 17.62
N ASN A 115 -3.11 2.95 17.63
CA ASN A 115 -2.72 2.23 18.83
C ASN A 115 -1.74 1.08 18.51
N MET A 116 -1.18 0.48 19.57
CA MET A 116 -0.24 -0.65 19.46
C MET A 116 -0.80 -1.83 18.65
N GLN A 117 -2.09 -2.16 18.81
CA GLN A 117 -2.67 -3.30 18.09
C GLN A 117 -2.74 -3.04 16.59
N ALA A 118 -3.13 -1.82 16.17
CA ALA A 118 -3.14 -1.44 14.76
C ALA A 118 -1.74 -1.54 14.12
N CYS A 119 -0.71 -1.14 14.86
CA CYS A 119 0.67 -1.30 14.42
C CYS A 119 1.08 -2.79 14.29
N LEU A 120 0.73 -3.62 15.27
CA LEU A 120 1.05 -5.06 15.23
C LEU A 120 0.35 -5.77 14.07
N ASP A 121 -0.91 -5.44 13.82
CA ASP A 121 -1.72 -6.02 12.73
C ASP A 121 -1.11 -5.63 11.36
N GLN A 122 -0.66 -4.39 11.21
CA GLN A 122 0.02 -3.95 9.99
C GLN A 122 1.40 -4.59 9.83
N CYS A 123 2.20 -4.61 10.89
CA CYS A 123 3.53 -5.22 10.88
C CYS A 123 3.49 -6.71 10.51
N GLY A 124 2.46 -7.42 10.95
CA GLY A 124 2.27 -8.84 10.64
C GLY A 124 2.09 -9.15 9.15
N GLN A 125 1.85 -8.15 8.31
CA GLN A 125 1.70 -8.30 6.87
C GLN A 125 3.05 -8.23 6.12
N TRP A 126 4.09 -7.69 6.73
CA TRP A 126 5.39 -7.51 6.07
C TRP A 126 6.23 -8.77 6.09
N PRO A 127 7.02 -9.02 5.03
CA PRO A 127 8.10 -10.00 5.09
C PRO A 127 9.07 -9.67 6.23
N ALA A 128 9.52 -10.66 6.98
CA ALA A 128 10.45 -10.41 8.09
C ALA A 128 11.76 -9.75 7.62
N GLY A 129 12.33 -10.24 6.53
CA GLY A 129 13.65 -9.80 6.09
C GLY A 129 14.76 -10.20 7.05
N THR A 130 15.80 -9.36 7.13
CA THR A 130 16.94 -9.52 8.01
C THR A 130 17.24 -8.24 8.80
N PRO A 131 17.95 -8.32 9.95
CA PRO A 131 18.38 -7.13 10.70
C PRO A 131 19.36 -6.21 9.95
N ALA A 132 19.88 -6.65 8.81
CA ALA A 132 20.79 -5.88 7.97
C ALA A 132 20.08 -5.12 6.83
N ASP A 133 18.78 -5.30 6.66
CA ASP A 133 18.02 -4.62 5.61
C ASP A 133 17.91 -3.12 5.94
N VAL A 134 18.31 -2.30 4.98
CA VAL A 134 18.21 -0.83 5.06
C VAL A 134 17.32 -0.26 3.96
N ASP A 135 16.85 -1.12 3.06
CA ASP A 135 15.89 -0.85 2.00
C ASP A 135 15.03 -2.09 1.75
N GLY A 136 14.03 -1.96 0.86
CA GLY A 136 13.11 -3.05 0.52
C GLY A 136 11.97 -3.24 1.53
N ASP A 137 10.92 -3.93 1.08
CA ASP A 137 9.68 -4.10 1.82
C ASP A 137 9.80 -5.17 2.91
N THR A 138 10.52 -4.86 3.97
CA THR A 138 10.73 -5.81 5.08
C THR A 138 10.53 -5.15 6.45
N LEU A 139 10.23 -5.95 7.46
CA LEU A 139 10.27 -5.53 8.86
C LEU A 139 11.69 -5.08 9.25
N GLY A 140 12.73 -5.76 8.72
CA GLY A 140 14.13 -5.40 8.98
C GLY A 140 14.44 -3.97 8.57
N CYS A 141 14.05 -3.57 7.34
CA CYS A 141 14.20 -2.20 6.86
C CYS A 141 13.49 -1.20 7.78
N ARG A 142 12.23 -1.44 8.12
CA ARG A 142 11.45 -0.54 8.97
C ARG A 142 12.01 -0.44 10.40
N LEU A 143 12.45 -1.57 10.98
CA LEU A 143 13.06 -1.58 12.30
C LEU A 143 14.40 -0.83 12.30
N TYR A 144 15.20 -0.96 11.23
CA TYR A 144 16.41 -0.15 11.07
C TYR A 144 16.08 1.34 11.09
N HIS A 145 15.14 1.78 10.24
CA HIS A 145 14.81 3.20 10.13
C HIS A 145 14.17 3.76 11.41
N VAL A 146 13.30 3.04 12.08
CA VAL A 146 12.71 3.53 13.34
C VAL A 146 13.76 3.61 14.46
N THR A 147 14.73 2.72 14.46
CA THR A 147 15.86 2.77 15.41
C THR A 147 16.72 4.00 15.16
N VAL A 148 17.00 4.33 13.90
CA VAL A 148 17.73 5.55 13.54
C VAL A 148 16.91 6.81 13.86
N ALA A 149 15.59 6.79 13.59
CA ALA A 149 14.69 7.88 13.95
C ALA A 149 14.76 8.22 15.45
N SER A 150 14.82 7.21 16.31
CA SER A 150 14.83 7.38 17.77
C SER A 150 16.12 8.06 18.30
N THR A 151 17.21 8.06 17.52
CA THR A 151 18.54 8.48 17.99
C THR A 151 19.17 9.60 17.17
N VAL A 152 18.76 9.78 15.90
CA VAL A 152 19.43 10.69 14.97
C VAL A 152 18.45 11.72 14.37
N ASP A 153 17.49 11.29 13.57
CA ASP A 153 16.62 12.20 12.79
C ASP A 153 15.26 11.54 12.53
N ALA A 154 14.26 11.96 13.29
CA ALA A 154 12.89 11.45 13.13
C ALA A 154 12.23 11.95 11.83
N ASP A 155 12.50 13.19 11.41
CA ASP A 155 11.87 13.78 10.22
C ASP A 155 12.22 13.03 8.93
N VAL A 156 13.44 12.48 8.87
CA VAL A 156 13.92 11.68 7.73
C VAL A 156 13.51 10.21 7.85
N HIS A 157 13.61 9.63 9.04
CA HIS A 157 13.54 8.17 9.17
C HIS A 157 12.16 7.64 9.56
N CYS A 158 11.31 8.42 10.21
CA CYS A 158 9.93 7.99 10.50
C CYS A 158 9.10 7.74 9.24
N PRO A 159 9.16 8.59 8.19
CA PRO A 159 8.50 8.29 6.92
C PRO A 159 8.98 6.96 6.29
N HIS A 160 10.29 6.65 6.34
CA HIS A 160 10.81 5.38 5.80
C HIS A 160 10.35 4.17 6.62
N ALA A 161 10.18 4.35 7.93
CA ALA A 161 9.68 3.30 8.81
C ALA A 161 8.16 3.11 8.77
N SER A 162 7.41 4.05 8.17
CA SER A 162 5.95 4.04 8.10
C SER A 162 5.39 2.86 7.26
N PRO A 163 4.08 2.61 7.28
CA PRO A 163 3.45 1.56 6.47
C PRO A 163 3.78 1.66 4.98
N ASN A 164 3.76 2.87 4.42
CA ASN A 164 4.06 3.08 3.01
C ASN A 164 5.56 3.07 2.68
N GLY A 165 6.45 3.11 3.68
CA GLY A 165 7.89 3.03 3.53
C GLY A 165 8.56 4.17 2.76
N SER A 166 7.80 5.19 2.32
CA SER A 166 8.24 6.41 1.62
C SER A 166 9.33 6.18 0.55
N GLY A 167 9.17 5.13 -0.26
CA GLY A 167 10.08 4.79 -1.35
C GLY A 167 11.40 4.14 -0.92
N VAL A 168 11.60 3.84 0.36
CA VAL A 168 12.78 3.17 0.90
C VAL A 168 12.43 1.76 1.38
N CYS A 169 11.52 1.63 2.36
CA CYS A 169 11.07 0.32 2.81
C CYS A 169 9.86 -0.16 2.00
N VAL A 170 10.03 -0.29 0.69
CA VAL A 170 9.03 -0.75 -0.27
C VAL A 170 9.64 -1.74 -1.26
N ALA A 171 8.83 -2.60 -1.86
CA ALA A 171 9.27 -3.43 -2.98
C ALA A 171 9.55 -2.56 -4.21
N ALA A 172 10.51 -2.96 -5.04
CA ALA A 172 10.93 -2.18 -6.21
C ALA A 172 9.81 -2.02 -7.28
N ASP A 173 8.83 -2.91 -7.26
CA ASP A 173 7.66 -2.95 -8.15
C ASP A 173 6.35 -2.71 -7.39
N ALA A 174 6.42 -2.11 -6.21
CA ALA A 174 5.25 -1.81 -5.41
C ALA A 174 4.31 -0.83 -6.13
N PRO A 175 2.99 -1.01 -6.02
CA PRO A 175 2.00 -0.06 -6.47
C PRO A 175 2.23 1.32 -5.84
N THR A 176 2.09 2.38 -6.63
CA THR A 176 2.30 3.74 -6.13
C THR A 176 0.99 4.48 -5.91
N CYS A 177 0.99 5.43 -4.98
CA CYS A 177 -0.15 6.33 -4.80
C CYS A 177 -0.44 7.18 -6.04
N ALA A 178 0.60 7.53 -6.82
CA ALA A 178 0.41 8.28 -8.05
C ALA A 178 -0.38 7.48 -9.11
N ASP A 179 -0.06 6.21 -9.29
CA ASP A 179 -0.79 5.33 -10.20
C ASP A 179 -2.23 5.13 -9.73
N TYR A 180 -2.41 4.82 -8.43
CA TYR A 180 -3.73 4.66 -7.85
C TYR A 180 -4.60 5.91 -8.00
N CYS A 181 -4.11 7.08 -7.60
CA CYS A 181 -4.90 8.32 -7.67
C CYS A 181 -5.21 8.73 -9.11
N THR A 182 -4.29 8.48 -10.05
CA THR A 182 -4.53 8.70 -11.48
C THR A 182 -5.72 7.86 -11.96
N ASP A 183 -5.72 6.55 -11.70
CA ASP A 183 -6.77 5.65 -12.14
C ASP A 183 -8.10 5.90 -11.40
N TYR A 184 -8.03 6.12 -10.09
CA TYR A 184 -9.22 6.38 -9.27
C TYR A 184 -9.96 7.64 -9.72
N LEU A 185 -9.26 8.77 -9.85
CA LEU A 185 -9.88 10.05 -10.24
C LEU A 185 -10.38 10.04 -11.69
N ALA A 186 -9.79 9.21 -12.55
CA ALA A 186 -10.25 9.03 -13.93
C ALA A 186 -11.53 8.18 -14.02
N ASN A 187 -11.66 7.13 -13.19
CA ASN A 187 -12.70 6.12 -13.33
C ASN A 187 -13.83 6.24 -12.29
N CYS A 188 -13.56 6.87 -11.14
CA CYS A 188 -14.51 7.09 -10.05
C CYS A 188 -14.90 8.57 -10.00
N THR A 189 -15.93 8.96 -10.72
CA THR A 189 -16.36 10.35 -10.87
C THR A 189 -17.67 10.63 -10.16
N ASP A 190 -18.05 11.90 -10.07
CA ASP A 190 -19.32 12.37 -9.50
C ASP A 190 -19.57 11.84 -8.08
N ASP A 191 -20.72 11.23 -7.82
CA ASP A 191 -21.10 10.71 -6.51
C ASP A 191 -20.27 9.50 -6.05
N LEU A 192 -19.48 8.89 -6.94
CA LEU A 192 -18.59 7.77 -6.64
C LEU A 192 -17.17 8.22 -6.25
N ASN A 193 -16.84 9.50 -6.45
CA ASN A 193 -15.57 10.05 -6.06
C ASN A 193 -15.58 10.41 -4.55
N SER A 194 -14.59 9.88 -3.81
CA SER A 194 -14.44 10.11 -2.37
C SER A 194 -13.42 11.18 -2.01
N TYR A 195 -12.69 11.73 -3.00
CA TYR A 195 -11.63 12.72 -2.78
C TYR A 195 -12.01 14.10 -3.30
N ASN A 196 -11.52 15.13 -2.63
CA ASN A 196 -11.73 16.51 -3.07
C ASN A 196 -10.90 16.86 -4.31
N ASP A 197 -9.67 16.35 -4.36
CA ASP A 197 -8.70 16.54 -5.44
C ASP A 197 -7.58 15.48 -5.37
N GLU A 198 -6.60 15.59 -6.28
CA GLU A 198 -5.45 14.68 -6.34
C GLU A 198 -4.58 14.75 -5.07
N ALA A 199 -4.44 15.94 -4.48
CA ALA A 199 -3.62 16.11 -3.29
C ALA A 199 -4.24 15.40 -2.08
N ASP A 200 -5.57 15.45 -1.92
CA ASP A 200 -6.32 14.72 -0.90
C ASP A 200 -6.22 13.20 -1.11
N CYS A 201 -6.29 12.73 -2.36
CA CYS A 201 -6.09 11.32 -2.68
C CYS A 201 -4.67 10.84 -2.32
N LEU A 202 -3.64 11.59 -2.70
CA LEU A 202 -2.25 11.25 -2.41
C LEU A 202 -1.95 11.26 -0.92
N ASP A 203 -2.49 12.23 -0.17
CA ASP A 203 -2.37 12.31 1.29
C ASP A 203 -2.96 11.06 1.96
N GLN A 204 -4.19 10.71 1.63
CA GLN A 204 -4.83 9.53 2.21
C GLN A 204 -4.16 8.21 1.79
N CYS A 205 -3.76 8.09 0.53
CA CYS A 205 -3.03 6.93 0.05
C CYS A 205 -1.68 6.74 0.76
N GLY A 206 -1.02 7.85 1.13
CA GLY A 206 0.25 7.84 1.85
C GLY A 206 0.24 7.05 3.17
N HIS A 207 -0.92 6.77 3.74
CA HIS A 207 -1.07 6.01 4.99
C HIS A 207 -1.24 4.51 4.78
N TRP A 208 -1.42 4.03 3.53
CA TRP A 208 -1.65 2.62 3.26
C TRP A 208 -0.38 1.86 2.91
N TYR A 209 -0.35 0.59 3.33
CA TYR A 209 0.68 -0.32 2.88
C TYR A 209 0.61 -0.53 1.37
N PRO A 210 1.72 -0.44 0.63
CA PRO A 210 1.70 -0.59 -0.83
C PRO A 210 1.15 -1.94 -1.29
N GLY A 211 1.50 -3.03 -0.62
CA GLY A 211 1.18 -4.38 -1.08
C GLY A 211 1.85 -4.72 -2.40
N THR A 212 1.16 -5.49 -3.23
CA THR A 212 1.62 -5.92 -4.55
C THR A 212 0.59 -5.59 -5.63
N ALA A 213 1.02 -5.53 -6.88
CA ALA A 213 0.11 -5.34 -8.04
C ALA A 213 -0.85 -6.52 -8.25
N ALA A 214 -0.66 -7.65 -7.55
CA ALA A 214 -1.54 -8.81 -7.60
C ALA A 214 -2.65 -8.79 -6.53
N ASP A 215 -2.62 -7.85 -5.62
CA ASP A 215 -3.60 -7.76 -4.54
C ASP A 215 -4.97 -7.37 -5.09
N THR A 216 -5.97 -8.16 -4.74
CA THR A 216 -7.39 -7.90 -5.09
C THR A 216 -8.27 -7.81 -3.84
N VAL A 217 -7.69 -8.00 -2.67
CA VAL A 217 -8.29 -7.90 -1.33
C VAL A 217 -7.22 -7.40 -0.35
N GLY A 218 -7.64 -6.96 0.84
CA GLY A 218 -6.73 -6.48 1.87
C GLY A 218 -6.50 -4.96 1.82
N ASP A 219 -6.02 -4.39 2.92
CA ASP A 219 -5.84 -2.94 3.09
C ASP A 219 -4.54 -2.45 2.44
N THR A 220 -4.45 -2.55 1.11
CA THR A 220 -3.26 -2.19 0.34
C THR A 220 -3.55 -1.20 -0.78
N VAL A 221 -2.53 -0.47 -1.21
CA VAL A 221 -2.60 0.35 -2.44
C VAL A 221 -2.85 -0.54 -3.65
N GLY A 222 -2.25 -1.73 -3.71
CA GLY A 222 -2.44 -2.70 -4.78
C GLY A 222 -3.89 -3.12 -4.96
N CYS A 223 -4.58 -3.47 -3.86
CA CYS A 223 -6.01 -3.80 -3.90
C CYS A 223 -6.83 -2.61 -4.46
N ARG A 224 -6.60 -1.41 -3.95
CA ARG A 224 -7.31 -0.20 -4.39
C ARG A 224 -7.03 0.15 -5.84
N LEU A 225 -5.77 0.03 -6.29
CA LEU A 225 -5.37 0.25 -7.68
C LEU A 225 -6.04 -0.76 -8.61
N TYR A 226 -6.07 -2.06 -8.23
CA TYR A 226 -6.80 -3.07 -8.99
C TYR A 226 -8.28 -2.67 -9.18
N HIS A 227 -8.96 -2.32 -8.10
CA HIS A 227 -10.39 -1.94 -8.18
C HIS A 227 -10.60 -0.60 -8.90
N ALA A 228 -9.69 0.37 -8.76
CA ALA A 228 -9.73 1.62 -9.52
C ALA A 228 -9.64 1.36 -11.05
N GLY A 229 -8.78 0.44 -11.47
CA GLY A 229 -8.66 0.04 -12.88
C GLY A 229 -9.91 -0.68 -13.39
N VAL A 230 -10.48 -1.61 -12.62
CA VAL A 230 -11.71 -2.35 -13.03
C VAL A 230 -12.94 -1.44 -13.01
N ALA A 231 -12.94 -0.36 -12.24
CA ALA A 231 -14.02 0.64 -12.20
C ALA A 231 -14.28 1.28 -13.57
N LEU A 232 -13.32 1.27 -14.49
CA LEU A 232 -13.52 1.67 -15.88
C LEU A 232 -14.72 0.95 -16.55
N THR A 233 -15.01 -0.29 -16.14
CA THR A 233 -16.09 -1.13 -16.72
C THR A 233 -17.30 -1.24 -15.82
N ASP A 234 -17.13 -1.11 -14.49
CA ASP A 234 -18.19 -1.20 -13.50
C ASP A 234 -17.85 -0.32 -12.27
N ALA A 235 -18.07 0.98 -12.42
CA ALA A 235 -17.75 1.97 -11.41
C ALA A 235 -18.60 1.81 -10.14
N GLU A 236 -19.90 1.45 -10.27
CA GLU A 236 -20.79 1.34 -9.12
C GLU A 236 -20.34 0.26 -8.12
N THR A 237 -19.80 -0.84 -8.63
CA THR A 237 -19.26 -1.93 -7.80
C THR A 237 -17.85 -1.61 -7.29
N HIS A 238 -16.98 -1.10 -8.15
CA HIS A 238 -15.53 -1.07 -7.85
C HIS A 238 -15.04 0.23 -7.24
N CYS A 239 -15.67 1.38 -7.47
CA CYS A 239 -15.27 2.62 -6.83
C CYS A 239 -15.40 2.60 -5.29
N PRO A 240 -16.46 2.02 -4.70
CA PRO A 240 -16.50 1.85 -3.24
C PRO A 240 -15.38 0.96 -2.69
N HIS A 241 -14.96 -0.08 -3.43
CA HIS A 241 -13.85 -0.95 -3.03
C HIS A 241 -12.50 -0.23 -3.13
N ALA A 242 -12.32 0.56 -4.20
CA ALA A 242 -11.11 1.33 -4.42
C ALA A 242 -10.98 2.54 -3.49
N GLY A 243 -12.10 3.08 -3.00
CA GLY A 243 -12.11 4.27 -2.15
C GLY A 243 -11.51 4.06 -0.76
N PRO A 244 -11.35 5.13 0.04
CA PRO A 244 -10.64 5.09 1.33
C PRO A 244 -11.26 4.10 2.33
N GLY A 245 -12.57 3.87 2.27
CA GLY A 245 -13.25 2.91 3.13
C GLY A 245 -13.13 1.44 2.70
N GLY A 246 -12.64 1.15 1.50
CA GLY A 246 -12.42 -0.20 0.98
C GLY A 246 -13.64 -1.11 0.89
N ALA A 247 -14.81 -0.65 1.33
CA ALA A 247 -16.15 -1.30 1.30
C ALA A 247 -16.13 -2.82 1.62
N GLY A 248 -15.33 -3.23 2.60
CA GLY A 248 -15.21 -4.63 3.05
C GLY A 248 -14.35 -5.53 2.14
N VAL A 249 -13.70 -4.98 1.11
CA VAL A 249 -12.81 -5.67 0.18
C VAL A 249 -11.36 -5.23 0.39
N CYS A 250 -11.06 -3.95 0.20
CA CYS A 250 -9.74 -3.39 0.47
C CYS A 250 -9.65 -2.87 1.91
N VAL A 251 -9.74 -3.79 2.87
CA VAL A 251 -9.68 -3.54 4.31
C VAL A 251 -8.82 -4.60 5.00
N VAL A 252 -8.37 -4.33 6.21
CA VAL A 252 -7.74 -5.34 7.10
C VAL A 252 -8.72 -6.49 7.32
N GLN A 253 -8.27 -7.73 7.13
CA GLN A 253 -9.08 -8.96 7.22
C GLN A 253 -8.85 -9.68 8.56
#